data_0e0c96ff721f26ef9c22ebb49299c44f
#
_entry.id   0e0c96ff721f26ef9c22ebb49299c44f
#
_cell.length_a   1.000
_cell.length_b   1.000
_cell.length_c   1.000
_cell.angle_alpha   90.00
_cell.angle_beta   90.00
_cell.angle_gamma   90.00
#
_symmetry.space_group_name_H-M   'P 1'
#
loop_
_entity.id
_entity.type
_entity.pdbx_description
1 polymer ?
#
loop_
_entity_poly.entity_id
_entity_poly.type
_entity_poly.pdbx_seq_one_letter_code
_entity_poly.pdbx_strand_id
1 'polypeptide(L)'
;MIRVLASRWQGSVLVCGKCSKKLGGGFGEKGRTPLAKMLRAVLGLKKGRKAGRGVVEVKCLGICPKNAVVMLDGARPDRWLLVPAGADASEVVATLTEG
;
A
#
# COMPACT_ATOMS: atom_id res chain seq x y z
N MET A 1 -2.62 -29.22 -9.41
CA MET A 1 -1.24 -28.90 -9.84
C MET A 1 -1.00 -27.41 -9.75
N ILE A 2 0.13 -27.02 -9.16
CA ILE A 2 0.51 -25.59 -9.08
C ILE A 2 1.18 -25.19 -10.39
N ARG A 3 0.78 -24.06 -10.93
CA ARG A 3 1.35 -23.51 -12.15
C ARG A 3 1.96 -22.14 -11.85
N VAL A 4 3.02 -21.80 -12.58
CA VAL A 4 3.69 -20.49 -12.43
C VAL A 4 3.19 -19.56 -13.53
N LEU A 5 2.77 -18.37 -13.13
CA LEU A 5 2.37 -17.31 -14.04
C LEU A 5 3.34 -16.15 -13.87
N ALA A 6 4.02 -15.79 -14.95
CA ALA A 6 4.97 -14.68 -14.91
C ALA A 6 4.26 -13.34 -14.69
N SER A 7 4.89 -12.45 -13.94
CA SER A 7 4.43 -11.08 -13.76
C SER A 7 5.57 -10.11 -14.06
N ARG A 8 5.23 -8.85 -14.28
CA ARG A 8 6.22 -7.79 -14.52
C ARG A 8 6.58 -7.01 -13.28
N TRP A 9 6.06 -7.42 -12.13
CA TRP A 9 6.33 -6.71 -10.88
C TRP A 9 7.81 -6.77 -10.52
N GLN A 10 8.40 -5.60 -10.31
CA GLN A 10 9.76 -5.46 -9.79
C GLN A 10 9.78 -5.26 -8.29
N GLY A 11 8.62 -5.16 -7.69
CA GLY A 11 8.45 -5.03 -6.25
C GLY A 11 6.98 -5.05 -5.90
N SER A 12 6.67 -5.08 -4.63
CA SER A 12 5.31 -5.09 -4.14
C SER A 12 5.20 -4.29 -2.85
N VAL A 13 4.02 -3.69 -2.65
CA VAL A 13 3.67 -3.00 -1.43
C VAL A 13 2.42 -3.66 -0.87
N LEU A 14 2.46 -4.04 0.39
CA LEU A 14 1.33 -4.64 1.08
C LEU A 14 0.70 -3.59 1.99
N VAL A 15 -0.61 -3.44 1.89
CA VAL A 15 -1.37 -2.43 2.64
C VAL A 15 -2.45 -3.14 3.45
N CYS A 16 -2.58 -2.78 4.72
CA CYS A 16 -3.60 -3.38 5.59
C CYS A 16 -4.98 -2.86 5.22
N GLY A 17 -5.81 -3.74 4.66
CA GLY A 17 -7.17 -3.40 4.26
C GLY A 17 -8.09 -3.11 5.44
N LYS A 18 -7.88 -3.79 6.58
CA LYS A 18 -8.68 -3.54 7.78
C LYS A 18 -8.44 -2.14 8.33
N CYS A 19 -7.19 -1.69 8.38
CA CYS A 19 -6.86 -0.32 8.78
C CYS A 19 -7.50 0.70 7.84
N SER A 20 -7.39 0.48 6.54
CA SER A 20 -8.00 1.37 5.54
C SER A 20 -9.50 1.47 5.71
N LYS A 21 -10.16 0.35 5.95
CA LYS A 21 -11.61 0.29 6.16
C LYS A 21 -12.03 1.03 7.42
N LYS A 22 -11.29 0.88 8.51
CA LYS A 22 -11.55 1.58 9.77
C LYS A 22 -11.50 3.09 9.61
N LEU A 23 -10.61 3.59 8.76
CA LEU A 23 -10.47 5.02 8.52
C LEU A 23 -11.43 5.55 7.44
N GLY A 24 -12.24 4.68 6.85
CA GLY A 24 -13.08 5.08 5.72
C GLY A 24 -12.25 5.57 4.54
N GLY A 25 -11.10 4.94 4.32
CA GLY A 25 -10.08 5.33 3.36
C GLY A 25 -8.94 6.09 4.02
N GLY A 26 -9.17 7.31 4.46
CA GLY A 26 -8.24 8.12 5.26
C GLY A 26 -7.29 9.01 4.49
N PHE A 27 -7.28 8.95 3.14
CA PHE A 27 -6.31 9.67 2.30
C PHE A 27 -7.01 10.44 1.18
N GLY A 28 -6.24 11.21 0.42
CA GLY A 28 -6.75 12.03 -0.65
C GLY A 28 -7.35 13.34 -0.14
N GLU A 29 -7.84 14.19 -1.06
CA GLU A 29 -8.36 15.50 -0.72
C GLU A 29 -9.50 15.48 0.30
N LYS A 30 -10.37 14.48 0.19
CA LYS A 30 -11.54 14.37 1.05
C LYS A 30 -11.35 13.40 2.20
N GLY A 31 -10.17 12.82 2.35
CA GLY A 31 -9.87 11.85 3.39
C GLY A 31 -10.65 10.54 3.26
N ARG A 32 -11.12 10.21 2.05
CA ARG A 32 -11.94 9.01 1.82
C ARG A 32 -11.28 7.99 0.90
N THR A 33 -10.10 8.29 0.40
CA THR A 33 -9.40 7.40 -0.53
C THR A 33 -8.57 6.37 0.23
N PRO A 34 -8.74 5.07 -0.04
CA PRO A 34 -7.88 4.05 0.56
C PRO A 34 -6.43 4.25 0.13
N LEU A 35 -5.50 3.94 1.04
CA LEU A 35 -4.07 4.11 0.79
C LEU A 35 -3.61 3.37 -0.47
N ALA A 36 -4.07 2.14 -0.67
CA ALA A 36 -3.71 1.36 -1.85
C ALA A 36 -4.11 2.06 -3.15
N LYS A 37 -5.32 2.64 -3.18
CA LYS A 37 -5.79 3.36 -4.35
C LYS A 37 -4.97 4.62 -4.60
N MET A 38 -4.64 5.36 -3.55
CA MET A 38 -3.81 6.56 -3.65
C MET A 38 -2.42 6.22 -4.20
N LEU A 39 -1.82 5.15 -3.70
CA LEU A 39 -0.50 4.70 -4.14
C LEU A 39 -0.49 4.30 -5.62
N ARG A 40 -1.50 3.56 -6.07
CA ARG A 40 -1.60 3.19 -7.48
C ARG A 40 -1.70 4.43 -8.37
N ALA A 41 -2.51 5.40 -7.97
CA ALA A 41 -2.70 6.63 -8.73
C ALA A 41 -1.41 7.45 -8.80
N VAL A 42 -0.75 7.65 -7.67
CA VAL A 42 0.48 8.46 -7.58
C VAL A 42 1.64 7.81 -8.33
N LEU A 43 1.75 6.49 -8.25
CA LEU A 43 2.82 5.76 -8.93
C LEU A 43 2.49 5.43 -10.38
N GLY A 44 1.29 5.79 -10.85
CA GLY A 44 0.85 5.52 -12.21
C GLY A 44 0.75 4.03 -12.54
N LEU A 45 0.39 3.21 -11.56
CA LEU A 45 0.39 1.76 -11.72
C LEU A 45 -0.94 1.26 -12.26
N LYS A 46 -0.86 0.33 -13.20
CA LYS A 46 -2.00 -0.44 -13.67
C LYS A 46 -2.26 -1.58 -12.67
N LYS A 47 -3.47 -2.13 -12.72
CA LYS A 47 -3.78 -3.33 -11.95
C LYS A 47 -3.22 -4.57 -12.62
N GLY A 48 -2.91 -5.58 -11.82
CA GLY A 48 -2.55 -6.89 -12.29
C GLY A 48 -1.07 -7.08 -12.55
N ARG A 49 -0.74 -8.24 -13.12
CA ARG A 49 0.65 -8.70 -13.28
C ARG A 49 1.48 -7.93 -14.29
N LYS A 50 0.86 -7.09 -15.12
CA LYS A 50 1.57 -6.30 -16.13
C LYS A 50 2.06 -4.95 -15.60
N ALA A 51 1.65 -4.56 -14.39
CA ALA A 51 2.15 -3.35 -13.76
C ALA A 51 3.63 -3.52 -13.38
N GLY A 52 4.37 -2.44 -13.33
CA GLY A 52 5.78 -2.48 -12.93
C GLY A 52 5.99 -2.77 -11.45
N ARG A 53 4.97 -2.53 -10.63
CA ARG A 53 4.97 -2.79 -9.20
C ARG A 53 3.56 -3.16 -8.77
N GLY A 54 3.44 -4.06 -7.81
CA GLY A 54 2.15 -4.42 -7.25
C GLY A 54 1.86 -3.66 -5.97
N VAL A 55 0.63 -3.17 -5.84
CA VAL A 55 0.10 -2.67 -4.57
C VAL A 55 -1.05 -3.59 -4.22
N VAL A 56 -0.92 -4.32 -3.13
CA VAL A 56 -1.87 -5.35 -2.73
C VAL A 56 -2.44 -5.00 -1.37
N GLU A 57 -3.77 -5.02 -1.27
CA GLU A 57 -4.45 -4.84 -0.01
C GLU A 57 -4.67 -6.22 0.61
N VAL A 58 -4.11 -6.45 1.79
CA VAL A 58 -4.32 -7.68 2.55
C VAL A 58 -5.37 -7.46 3.62
N LYS A 59 -5.94 -8.54 4.16
CA LYS A 59 -7.03 -8.42 5.14
C LYS A 59 -6.57 -7.72 6.42
N CYS A 60 -5.48 -8.19 7.03
CA CYS A 60 -4.99 -7.65 8.29
C CYS A 60 -3.53 -8.07 8.47
N LEU A 61 -2.71 -7.15 8.96
CA LEU A 61 -1.32 -7.43 9.27
C LEU A 61 -1.07 -7.73 10.76
N GLY A 62 -2.14 -7.76 11.56
CA GLY A 62 -2.05 -8.15 12.96
C GLY A 62 -1.90 -7.01 13.95
N ILE A 63 -1.73 -5.79 13.50
CA ILE A 63 -1.74 -4.61 14.35
C ILE A 63 -2.74 -3.59 13.84
N CYS A 64 -3.34 -2.85 14.75
CA CYS A 64 -4.38 -1.86 14.44
C CYS A 64 -4.03 -0.52 15.09
N PRO A 65 -3.10 0.25 14.48
CA PRO A 65 -2.76 1.56 15.03
C PRO A 65 -3.95 2.52 14.91
N LYS A 66 -4.01 3.49 15.82
CA LYS A 66 -5.04 4.52 15.75
C LYS A 66 -4.71 5.52 14.66
N ASN A 67 -5.69 5.85 13.82
CA ASN A 67 -5.58 6.87 12.78
C ASN A 67 -4.43 6.66 11.82
N ALA A 68 -4.03 5.41 11.60
CA ALA A 68 -2.95 5.08 10.68
C ALA A 68 -3.22 3.76 9.97
N VAL A 69 -2.55 3.58 8.84
CA VAL A 69 -2.62 2.34 8.07
C VAL A 69 -1.25 1.70 8.05
N VAL A 70 -1.18 0.41 8.33
CA VAL A 70 0.07 -0.35 8.24
C VAL A 70 0.32 -0.71 6.79
N MET A 71 1.53 -0.45 6.32
CA MET A 71 1.97 -0.92 5.02
C MET A 71 3.42 -1.37 5.09
N LEU A 72 3.85 -2.16 4.12
CA LEU A 72 5.24 -2.56 4.03
C LEU A 72 5.64 -2.77 2.57
N ASP A 73 6.92 -2.55 2.30
CA ASP A 73 7.53 -2.92 1.03
C ASP A 73 7.90 -4.39 1.11
N GLY A 74 7.44 -5.21 0.17
CA GLY A 74 7.72 -6.63 0.14
C GLY A 74 9.20 -6.98 0.08
N ALA A 75 10.05 -6.06 -0.40
CA ALA A 75 11.50 -6.23 -0.40
C ALA A 75 12.12 -6.02 0.98
N ARG A 76 11.37 -5.44 1.91
CA ARG A 76 11.83 -5.17 3.28
C ARG A 76 10.74 -5.56 4.28
N PRO A 77 10.46 -6.85 4.42
CA PRO A 77 9.34 -7.32 5.24
C PRO A 77 9.54 -7.12 6.74
N ASP A 78 10.74 -6.80 7.17
CA ASP A 78 11.06 -6.52 8.56
C ASP A 78 10.85 -5.06 8.96
N ARG A 79 10.46 -4.20 8.00
CA ARG A 79 10.27 -2.76 8.24
C ARG A 79 8.84 -2.38 7.88
N TRP A 80 7.99 -2.37 8.88
CA TRP A 80 6.59 -1.99 8.70
C TRP A 80 6.42 -0.50 8.92
N LEU A 81 5.65 0.14 8.05
CA LEU A 81 5.42 1.58 8.08
C LEU A 81 4.01 1.87 8.59
N LEU A 82 3.91 2.79 9.53
CA LEU A 82 2.62 3.26 10.03
C LEU A 82 2.34 4.60 9.37
N VAL A 83 1.40 4.62 8.44
CA VAL A 83 1.08 5.80 7.64
C VAL A 83 -0.11 6.52 8.27
N PRO A 84 0.09 7.70 8.85
CA PRO A 84 -1.02 8.43 9.47
C PRO A 84 -2.06 8.87 8.44
N ALA A 85 -3.31 8.86 8.84
CA ALA A 85 -4.39 9.34 7.99
C ALA A 85 -4.10 10.78 7.56
N GLY A 86 -4.35 11.08 6.29
CA GLY A 86 -4.12 12.41 5.74
C GLY A 86 -2.68 12.69 5.31
N ALA A 87 -1.77 11.72 5.42
CA ALA A 87 -0.40 11.90 4.94
C ALA A 87 -0.39 12.19 3.43
N ASP A 88 0.50 13.09 3.01
CA ASP A 88 0.65 13.43 1.60
C ASP A 88 1.17 12.25 0.80
N ALA A 89 0.67 12.10 -0.42
CA ALA A 89 1.13 11.06 -1.32
C ALA A 89 2.65 11.13 -1.55
N SER A 90 3.20 12.34 -1.69
CA SER A 90 4.64 12.52 -1.88
C SER A 90 5.45 12.02 -0.68
N GLU A 91 4.97 12.25 0.53
CA GLU A 91 5.61 11.77 1.75
C GLU A 91 5.59 10.25 1.83
N VAL A 92 4.46 9.64 1.50
CA VAL A 92 4.32 8.19 1.50
C VAL A 92 5.28 7.55 0.50
N VAL A 93 5.33 8.09 -0.72
CA VAL A 93 6.24 7.60 -1.76
C VAL A 93 7.69 7.77 -1.36
N ALA A 94 8.06 8.93 -0.80
CA ALA A 94 9.41 9.17 -0.32
C ALA A 94 9.84 8.16 0.74
N THR A 95 8.94 7.83 1.66
CA THR A 95 9.21 6.84 2.70
C THR A 95 9.42 5.44 2.12
N LEU A 96 8.64 5.07 1.11
CA LEU A 96 8.80 3.78 0.42
C LEU A 96 10.13 3.67 -0.32
N THR A 97 10.63 4.79 -0.86
CA THR A 97 11.86 4.78 -1.65
C THR A 97 13.12 5.02 -0.81
N GLU A 98 12.99 5.43 0.45
CA GLU A 98 14.12 5.59 1.35
C GLU A 98 14.84 4.27 1.58
N GLY A 99 16.11 4.32 1.35
CA GLY A 99 17.00 3.19 1.51
C GLY A 99 17.15 2.68 2.91
#